data_51b15484e10540986f365617130288e3
#
_entry.id   51b15484e10540986f365617130288e3
#
_cell.length_a   1.000
_cell.length_b   1.000
_cell.length_c   1.000
_cell.angle_alpha   90.00
_cell.angle_beta   90.00
_cell.angle_gamma   90.00
#
_symmetry.space_group_name_H-M   'P 1'
#
loop_
_entity.id
_entity.type
_entity.pdbx_description
1 polymer ?
#
loop_
_entity_poly.entity_id
_entity_poly.type
_entity_poly.pdbx_seq_one_letter_code
_entity_poly.pdbx_strand_id
1 'polypeptide(L)'
;ADILIDGEKIAATGTAEEIGKLTQPGDREIDAAGCLIFPGFIDAHTHFDLHVAGTITADDFATGTKAALRGGTTTIIDFGTQYPGETLAEGLKNWHEKADGKCSCDYSFHMSITDWNPSVSKEVQDMMDEGITSFKLYMTYDTQVDDKTLFEILQRLRETGGITGVHCENSGMIAALQEEAKAAGKMGVSSHPKTRPAAAEAEAIGRLL
;
A
#
# COMPACT_ATOMS: atom_id res chain seq x y z
N ALA A 1 19.13 10.42 -25.94
CA ALA A 1 20.20 10.41 -24.92
C ALA A 1 20.42 8.98 -24.47
N ASP A 2 21.63 8.63 -24.16
CA ASP A 2 22.02 7.32 -23.63
C ASP A 2 22.20 7.40 -22.10
N ILE A 3 22.10 6.28 -21.46
CA ILE A 3 22.20 6.16 -20.01
C ILE A 3 23.23 5.09 -19.69
N LEU A 4 24.22 5.44 -18.87
CA LEU A 4 25.16 4.48 -18.30
C LEU A 4 24.71 4.11 -16.90
N ILE A 5 24.60 2.81 -16.66
CA ILE A 5 24.25 2.25 -15.36
C ILE A 5 25.48 1.51 -14.83
N ASP A 6 25.87 1.82 -13.58
CA ASP A 6 26.94 1.12 -12.87
C ASP A 6 26.37 0.57 -11.55
N GLY A 7 26.29 -0.75 -11.45
CA GLY A 7 25.61 -1.41 -10.35
C GLY A 7 24.13 -1.02 -10.27
N GLU A 8 23.74 -0.36 -9.19
CA GLU A 8 22.36 0.05 -8.93
C GLU A 8 22.10 1.55 -9.20
N LYS A 9 23.05 2.24 -9.84
CA LYS A 9 22.97 3.69 -10.00
C LYS A 9 23.09 4.12 -11.46
N ILE A 10 22.40 5.20 -11.80
CA ILE A 10 22.64 5.94 -13.03
C ILE A 10 23.98 6.67 -12.85
N ALA A 11 25.02 6.19 -13.53
CA ALA A 11 26.36 6.78 -13.46
C ALA A 11 26.50 8.02 -14.34
N ALA A 12 25.87 8.00 -15.52
CA ALA A 12 25.88 9.15 -16.45
C ALA A 12 24.67 9.13 -17.39
N THR A 13 24.32 10.29 -17.90
CA THR A 13 23.39 10.47 -19.03
C THR A 13 24.01 11.45 -20.01
N GLY A 14 23.90 11.19 -21.33
CA GLY A 14 24.50 12.05 -22.32
C GLY A 14 24.23 11.59 -23.75
N THR A 15 24.98 12.12 -24.69
CA THR A 15 24.99 11.65 -26.08
C THR A 15 25.72 10.32 -26.19
N ALA A 16 25.52 9.59 -27.29
CA ALA A 16 26.23 8.33 -27.57
C ALA A 16 27.77 8.52 -27.53
N GLU A 17 28.26 9.66 -28.00
CA GLU A 17 29.70 9.96 -27.97
C GLU A 17 30.22 10.17 -26.54
N GLU A 18 29.46 10.87 -25.69
CA GLU A 18 29.85 11.10 -24.29
C GLU A 18 29.83 9.81 -23.47
N ILE A 19 28.78 9.03 -23.59
CA ILE A 19 28.65 7.76 -22.88
C ILE A 19 29.64 6.73 -23.39
N GLY A 20 29.87 6.65 -24.71
CA GLY A 20 30.83 5.74 -25.29
C GLY A 20 32.29 5.95 -24.82
N LYS A 21 32.64 7.15 -24.31
CA LYS A 21 33.95 7.40 -23.66
C LYS A 21 34.05 6.80 -22.24
N LEU A 22 32.93 6.47 -21.62
CA LEU A 22 32.84 5.94 -20.27
C LEU A 22 32.67 4.42 -20.23
N THR A 23 32.22 3.82 -21.36
CA THR A 23 32.00 2.37 -21.46
C THR A 23 33.32 1.63 -21.60
N GLN A 24 33.34 0.35 -21.19
CA GLN A 24 34.48 -0.54 -21.21
C GLN A 24 34.22 -1.82 -22.04
N PRO A 25 35.24 -2.49 -22.53
CA PRO A 25 35.06 -3.78 -23.20
C PRO A 25 34.41 -4.81 -22.26
N GLY A 26 33.28 -5.32 -22.68
CA GLY A 26 32.51 -6.29 -21.90
C GLY A 26 31.23 -5.73 -21.26
N ASP A 27 31.02 -4.41 -21.33
CA ASP A 27 29.76 -3.79 -20.89
C ASP A 27 28.60 -4.30 -21.75
N ARG A 28 27.45 -4.48 -21.12
CA ARG A 28 26.23 -4.90 -21.81
C ARG A 28 25.53 -3.67 -22.39
N GLU A 29 25.33 -3.66 -23.68
CA GLU A 29 24.54 -2.64 -24.36
C GLU A 29 23.12 -3.15 -24.65
N ILE A 30 22.13 -2.26 -24.45
CA ILE A 30 20.72 -2.52 -24.79
C ILE A 30 20.27 -1.39 -25.73
N ASP A 31 19.91 -1.76 -26.97
CA ASP A 31 19.32 -0.82 -27.91
C ASP A 31 17.89 -0.47 -27.46
N ALA A 32 17.69 0.80 -27.10
CA ALA A 32 16.40 1.36 -26.72
C ALA A 32 15.88 2.39 -27.73
N ALA A 33 16.34 2.33 -28.99
CA ALA A 33 15.88 3.25 -30.03
C ALA A 33 14.35 3.19 -30.19
N GLY A 34 13.71 4.37 -30.15
CA GLY A 34 12.25 4.49 -30.22
C GLY A 34 11.50 4.19 -28.91
N CYS A 35 12.22 3.87 -27.84
CA CYS A 35 11.64 3.64 -26.51
C CYS A 35 11.77 4.89 -25.62
N LEU A 36 10.89 4.96 -24.62
CA LEU A 36 11.06 5.83 -23.45
C LEU A 36 11.64 5.00 -22.31
N ILE A 37 12.67 5.53 -21.65
CA ILE A 37 13.30 4.87 -20.51
C ILE A 37 12.84 5.57 -19.23
N PHE A 38 12.31 4.79 -18.30
CA PHE A 38 11.87 5.24 -16.98
C PHE A 38 12.59 4.45 -15.89
N PRO A 39 12.78 5.04 -14.70
CA PRO A 39 13.01 4.24 -13.48
C PRO A 39 11.89 3.22 -13.31
N GLY A 40 12.16 2.11 -12.61
CA GLY A 40 11.13 1.18 -12.24
C GLY A 40 10.02 1.87 -11.44
N PHE A 41 8.77 1.50 -11.71
CA PHE A 41 7.62 2.09 -11.01
C PHE A 41 7.51 1.55 -9.58
N ILE A 42 6.90 2.37 -8.71
CA ILE A 42 6.55 2.01 -7.35
C ILE A 42 5.02 1.88 -7.28
N ASP A 43 4.53 0.70 -6.92
CA ASP A 43 3.12 0.50 -6.59
C ASP A 43 2.95 0.57 -5.07
N ALA A 44 2.43 1.69 -4.60
CA ALA A 44 2.26 1.97 -3.18
C ALA A 44 0.90 1.50 -2.63
N HIS A 45 0.16 0.64 -3.35
CA HIS A 45 -1.13 0.16 -2.87
C HIS A 45 -1.43 -1.25 -3.39
N THR A 46 -0.86 -2.25 -2.74
CA THR A 46 -1.09 -3.66 -3.04
C THR A 46 -1.69 -4.40 -1.84
N HIS A 47 -2.38 -5.51 -2.12
CA HIS A 47 -2.95 -6.40 -1.11
C HIS A 47 -2.70 -7.85 -1.51
N PHE A 48 -1.52 -8.37 -1.18
CA PHE A 48 -1.16 -9.75 -1.43
C PHE A 48 -1.42 -10.62 -0.20
N ASP A 49 -1.91 -11.85 -0.44
CA ASP A 49 -2.18 -12.84 0.60
C ASP A 49 -3.01 -12.26 1.78
N LEU A 50 -3.96 -11.37 1.45
CA LEU A 50 -4.82 -10.71 2.42
C LEU A 50 -6.12 -11.50 2.60
N HIS A 51 -6.41 -11.86 3.85
CA HIS A 51 -7.74 -12.39 4.22
C HIS A 51 -8.75 -11.24 4.28
N VAL A 52 -9.76 -11.28 3.43
CA VAL A 52 -10.81 -10.25 3.34
C VAL A 52 -12.14 -10.86 2.90
N ALA A 53 -13.23 -10.42 3.53
CA ALA A 53 -14.60 -10.85 3.19
C ALA A 53 -14.79 -12.39 3.12
N GLY A 54 -14.12 -13.14 3.97
CA GLY A 54 -14.19 -14.61 4.04
C GLY A 54 -13.43 -15.35 2.94
N THR A 55 -12.56 -14.66 2.21
CA THR A 55 -11.67 -15.23 1.18
C THR A 55 -10.25 -14.70 1.34
N ILE A 56 -9.35 -15.07 0.43
CA ILE A 56 -7.99 -14.57 0.34
C ILE A 56 -7.82 -13.92 -1.03
N THR A 57 -7.06 -12.82 -1.12
CA THR A 57 -6.68 -12.21 -2.41
C THR A 57 -5.97 -13.22 -3.30
N ALA A 58 -6.19 -13.12 -4.61
CA ALA A 58 -5.76 -14.15 -5.57
C ALA A 58 -4.23 -14.30 -5.66
N ASP A 59 -3.49 -13.21 -5.50
CA ASP A 59 -2.04 -13.20 -5.56
C ASP A 59 -1.42 -13.23 -4.16
N ASP A 60 -0.39 -14.04 -4.01
CA ASP A 60 0.56 -13.97 -2.92
C ASP A 60 1.77 -13.08 -3.31
N PHE A 61 2.72 -12.91 -2.39
CA PHE A 61 3.91 -12.10 -2.66
C PHE A 61 4.78 -12.65 -3.79
N ALA A 62 4.81 -13.97 -4.00
CA ALA A 62 5.60 -14.57 -5.06
C ALA A 62 4.99 -14.33 -6.44
N THR A 63 3.68 -14.50 -6.59
CA THR A 63 2.99 -14.34 -7.87
C THR A 63 2.75 -12.88 -8.20
N GLY A 64 2.30 -12.08 -7.24
CA GLY A 64 2.00 -10.66 -7.42
C GLY A 64 3.24 -9.84 -7.76
N THR A 65 4.37 -10.06 -7.07
CA THR A 65 5.61 -9.32 -7.38
C THR A 65 6.24 -9.71 -8.72
N LYS A 66 6.06 -10.97 -9.18
CA LYS A 66 6.43 -11.35 -10.55
C LYS A 66 5.58 -10.62 -11.59
N ALA A 67 4.28 -10.50 -11.34
CA ALA A 67 3.38 -9.75 -12.22
C ALA A 67 3.76 -8.25 -12.23
N ALA A 68 4.07 -7.66 -11.07
CA ALA A 68 4.54 -6.30 -10.93
C ALA A 68 5.79 -6.04 -11.80
N LEU A 69 6.82 -6.87 -11.66
CA LEU A 69 8.04 -6.77 -12.48
C LEU A 69 7.78 -6.89 -13.98
N ARG A 70 6.88 -7.78 -14.39
CA ARG A 70 6.47 -7.91 -15.81
C ARG A 70 5.82 -6.64 -16.34
N GLY A 71 5.15 -5.87 -15.47
CA GLY A 71 4.56 -4.58 -15.79
C GLY A 71 5.52 -3.38 -15.66
N GLY A 72 6.76 -3.60 -15.19
CA GLY A 72 7.75 -2.53 -14.98
C GLY A 72 7.73 -1.91 -13.57
N THR A 73 6.96 -2.46 -12.65
CA THR A 73 6.97 -2.08 -11.23
C THR A 73 8.08 -2.84 -10.51
N THR A 74 9.04 -2.13 -9.95
CA THR A 74 10.22 -2.69 -9.30
C THR A 74 10.19 -2.59 -7.78
N THR A 75 9.19 -1.89 -7.24
CA THR A 75 8.98 -1.76 -5.79
C THR A 75 7.48 -1.77 -5.51
N ILE A 76 7.07 -2.49 -4.49
CA ILE A 76 5.70 -2.47 -3.99
C ILE A 76 5.68 -2.01 -2.53
N ILE A 77 4.58 -1.39 -2.10
CA ILE A 77 4.30 -1.14 -0.68
C ILE A 77 2.95 -1.75 -0.37
N ASP A 78 2.96 -2.87 0.35
CA ASP A 78 1.76 -3.60 0.74
C ASP A 78 1.24 -3.13 2.11
N PHE A 79 0.07 -3.62 2.52
CA PHE A 79 -0.56 -3.23 3.80
C PHE A 79 -0.38 -4.34 4.84
N GLY A 80 0.64 -4.20 5.69
CA GLY A 80 0.78 -4.98 6.90
C GLY A 80 -0.39 -4.68 7.84
N THR A 81 -1.20 -5.68 8.17
CA THR A 81 -2.44 -5.48 8.94
C THR A 81 -2.27 -6.04 10.34
N GLN A 82 -2.46 -5.17 11.33
CA GLN A 82 -2.70 -5.60 12.71
C GLN A 82 -4.13 -6.14 12.79
N TYR A 83 -4.32 -7.34 13.30
CA TYR A 83 -5.65 -7.83 13.63
C TYR A 83 -6.04 -7.47 15.06
N PRO A 84 -7.34 -7.41 15.40
CA PRO A 84 -7.79 -7.08 16.74
C PRO A 84 -7.15 -7.97 17.82
N GLY A 85 -6.56 -7.33 18.84
CA GLY A 85 -5.82 -8.00 19.91
C GLY A 85 -4.35 -8.27 19.65
N GLU A 86 -3.85 -7.99 18.44
CA GLU A 86 -2.43 -8.07 18.11
C GLU A 86 -1.72 -6.74 18.40
N THR A 87 -0.41 -6.82 18.58
CA THR A 87 0.51 -5.68 18.56
C THR A 87 0.83 -5.28 17.11
N LEU A 88 1.36 -4.06 16.89
CA LEU A 88 1.86 -3.67 15.56
C LEU A 88 3.05 -4.54 15.15
N ALA A 89 3.91 -4.90 16.09
CA ALA A 89 5.06 -5.77 15.85
C ALA A 89 4.64 -7.18 15.38
N GLU A 90 3.59 -7.75 15.98
CA GLU A 90 3.03 -9.04 15.54
C GLU A 90 2.44 -8.93 14.13
N GLY A 91 1.67 -7.88 13.86
CA GLY A 91 1.15 -7.61 12.53
C GLY A 91 2.26 -7.48 11.48
N LEU A 92 3.29 -6.69 11.74
CA LEU A 92 4.44 -6.52 10.85
C LEU A 92 5.19 -7.84 10.62
N LYS A 93 5.44 -8.59 11.69
CA LYS A 93 6.07 -9.92 11.59
C LYS A 93 5.28 -10.86 10.70
N ASN A 94 3.95 -10.91 10.84
CA ASN A 94 3.09 -11.77 10.01
C ASN A 94 3.24 -11.42 8.52
N TRP A 95 3.40 -10.15 8.17
CA TRP A 95 3.61 -9.72 6.77
C TRP A 95 5.01 -10.03 6.27
N HIS A 96 6.05 -9.89 7.11
CA HIS A 96 7.38 -10.35 6.77
C HIS A 96 7.42 -11.86 6.49
N GLU A 97 6.76 -12.69 7.28
CA GLU A 97 6.67 -14.14 7.04
C GLU A 97 6.02 -14.50 5.70
N LYS A 98 5.12 -13.63 5.20
CA LYS A 98 4.50 -13.78 3.87
C LYS A 98 5.41 -13.32 2.73
N ALA A 99 6.24 -12.30 2.93
CA ALA A 99 7.01 -11.61 1.90
C ALA A 99 8.47 -12.05 1.81
N ASP A 100 9.14 -12.28 2.95
CA ASP A 100 10.59 -12.50 3.03
C ASP A 100 11.03 -13.71 2.21
N GLY A 101 11.99 -13.45 1.32
CA GLY A 101 12.55 -14.47 0.43
C GLY A 101 11.60 -14.93 -0.70
N LYS A 102 10.41 -14.34 -0.83
CA LYS A 102 9.42 -14.71 -1.87
C LYS A 102 9.24 -13.62 -2.91
N CYS A 103 9.47 -12.36 -2.55
CA CYS A 103 9.33 -11.23 -3.47
C CYS A 103 10.36 -11.28 -4.60
N SER A 104 9.91 -10.92 -5.81
CA SER A 104 10.76 -10.79 -6.99
C SER A 104 11.17 -9.33 -7.26
N CYS A 105 10.61 -8.36 -6.54
CA CYS A 105 10.97 -6.95 -6.55
C CYS A 105 11.18 -6.47 -5.11
N ASP A 106 11.63 -5.24 -4.94
CA ASP A 106 11.72 -4.60 -3.64
C ASP A 106 10.34 -4.43 -3.03
N TYR A 107 10.25 -4.47 -1.70
CA TYR A 107 8.98 -4.28 -1.00
C TYR A 107 9.16 -3.53 0.32
N SER A 108 8.07 -2.91 0.75
CA SER A 108 7.89 -2.32 2.07
C SER A 108 6.43 -2.45 2.48
N PHE A 109 6.08 -1.92 3.66
CA PHE A 109 4.73 -1.98 4.19
C PHE A 109 4.22 -0.61 4.65
N HIS A 110 2.91 -0.39 4.44
CA HIS A 110 2.12 0.51 5.26
C HIS A 110 1.56 -0.29 6.43
N MET A 111 1.61 0.23 7.65
CA MET A 111 1.02 -0.48 8.78
C MET A 111 -0.44 -0.07 8.98
N SER A 112 -1.36 -1.03 8.85
CA SER A 112 -2.78 -0.80 9.15
C SER A 112 -3.03 -0.95 10.64
N ILE A 113 -3.57 0.10 11.28
CA ILE A 113 -3.94 0.11 12.69
C ILE A 113 -5.45 -0.12 12.79
N THR A 114 -5.86 -1.21 13.40
CA THR A 114 -7.28 -1.62 13.53
C THR A 114 -7.71 -1.76 14.99
N ASP A 115 -6.77 -1.81 15.90
CA ASP A 115 -6.98 -1.82 17.35
C ASP A 115 -6.07 -0.78 18.00
N TRP A 116 -6.58 -0.09 19.02
CA TRP A 116 -5.88 1.03 19.63
C TRP A 116 -5.94 1.01 21.14
N ASN A 117 -4.79 1.03 21.75
CA ASN A 117 -4.62 1.10 23.20
C ASN A 117 -3.26 1.74 23.54
N PRO A 118 -2.98 2.04 24.82
CA PRO A 118 -1.72 2.69 25.21
C PRO A 118 -0.44 1.92 24.86
N SER A 119 -0.50 0.60 24.69
CA SER A 119 0.64 -0.20 24.23
C SER A 119 0.89 0.02 22.74
N VAL A 120 -0.14 -0.15 21.92
CA VAL A 120 -0.10 0.07 20.46
C VAL A 120 0.36 1.49 20.13
N SER A 121 -0.10 2.49 20.91
CA SER A 121 0.34 3.87 20.74
C SER A 121 1.87 4.06 20.91
N LYS A 122 2.50 3.31 21.79
CA LYS A 122 3.96 3.35 21.95
C LYS A 122 4.68 2.68 20.79
N GLU A 123 4.16 1.57 20.32
CA GLU A 123 4.74 0.79 19.22
C GLU A 123 4.77 1.56 17.88
N VAL A 124 3.99 2.64 17.73
CA VAL A 124 4.10 3.52 16.56
C VAL A 124 5.52 4.05 16.37
N GLN A 125 6.22 4.40 17.47
CA GLN A 125 7.61 4.83 17.35
C GLN A 125 8.51 3.68 16.94
N ASP A 126 8.30 2.49 17.48
CA ASP A 126 9.08 1.30 17.12
C ASP A 126 8.93 0.97 15.64
N MET A 127 7.71 1.10 15.08
CA MET A 127 7.48 0.97 13.64
C MET A 127 8.27 2.00 12.82
N MET A 128 8.26 3.27 13.26
CA MET A 128 9.03 4.33 12.61
C MET A 128 10.54 4.03 12.63
N ASP A 129 11.06 3.53 13.74
CA ASP A 129 12.47 3.19 13.91
C ASP A 129 12.87 1.97 13.05
N GLU A 130 11.95 1.06 12.77
CA GLU A 130 12.11 -0.06 11.82
C GLU A 130 11.95 0.35 10.35
N GLY A 131 11.62 1.63 10.08
CA GLY A 131 11.46 2.16 8.71
C GLY A 131 10.04 2.09 8.16
N ILE A 132 9.05 1.66 8.94
CA ILE A 132 7.63 1.72 8.58
C ILE A 132 7.11 3.11 8.94
N THR A 133 7.10 4.01 7.97
CA THR A 133 6.82 5.44 8.18
C THR A 133 5.41 5.86 7.76
N SER A 134 4.63 4.94 7.24
CA SER A 134 3.28 5.20 6.76
C SER A 134 2.28 4.21 7.35
N PHE A 135 1.09 4.74 7.69
CA PHE A 135 0.06 4.02 8.41
C PHE A 135 -1.27 4.11 7.67
N LYS A 136 -2.08 3.07 7.78
CA LYS A 136 -3.39 2.98 7.14
C LYS A 136 -4.48 2.87 8.18
N LEU A 137 -5.56 3.65 7.99
CA LEU A 137 -6.76 3.61 8.80
C LEU A 137 -8.00 3.43 7.92
N TYR A 138 -9.07 2.96 8.52
CA TYR A 138 -10.34 2.72 7.84
C TYR A 138 -11.48 3.36 8.62
N MET A 139 -12.40 4.02 7.92
CA MET A 139 -13.65 4.57 8.46
C MET A 139 -14.85 3.69 8.11
N THR A 140 -14.63 2.55 7.48
CA THR A 140 -15.59 1.50 7.16
C THR A 140 -14.92 0.13 7.16
N TYR A 141 -15.65 -0.95 6.92
CA TYR A 141 -15.25 -2.35 7.03
C TYR A 141 -15.09 -2.84 8.48
N ASP A 142 -14.78 -4.12 8.64
CA ASP A 142 -14.56 -4.76 9.96
C ASP A 142 -13.28 -4.23 10.65
N THR A 143 -12.42 -3.55 9.88
CA THR A 143 -11.16 -2.94 10.34
C THR A 143 -11.31 -1.47 10.69
N GLN A 144 -12.53 -0.91 10.67
CA GLN A 144 -12.77 0.51 10.97
C GLN A 144 -12.44 0.85 12.42
N VAL A 145 -11.97 2.06 12.62
CA VAL A 145 -11.84 2.70 13.93
C VAL A 145 -12.90 3.79 14.09
N ASP A 146 -13.33 4.06 15.32
CA ASP A 146 -14.25 5.17 15.59
C ASP A 146 -13.55 6.53 15.54
N ASP A 147 -14.32 7.62 15.52
CA ASP A 147 -13.79 8.97 15.36
C ASP A 147 -12.84 9.38 16.50
N LYS A 148 -13.10 8.91 17.74
CA LYS A 148 -12.21 9.17 18.88
C LYS A 148 -10.87 8.49 18.68
N THR A 149 -10.89 7.22 18.34
CA THR A 149 -9.69 6.40 18.07
C THR A 149 -8.92 6.96 16.88
N LEU A 150 -9.62 7.31 15.79
CA LEU A 150 -9.03 7.96 14.62
C LEU A 150 -8.25 9.23 15.02
N PHE A 151 -8.87 10.10 15.82
CA PHE A 151 -8.24 11.33 16.29
C PHE A 151 -7.01 11.07 17.16
N GLU A 152 -7.08 10.12 18.10
CA GLU A 152 -5.95 9.75 18.95
C GLU A 152 -4.76 9.20 18.14
N ILE A 153 -5.03 8.36 17.14
CA ILE A 153 -4.00 7.84 16.24
C ILE A 153 -3.37 8.98 15.43
N LEU A 154 -4.18 9.87 14.83
CA LEU A 154 -3.68 11.01 14.07
C LEU A 154 -2.80 11.94 14.90
N GLN A 155 -3.17 12.17 16.18
CA GLN A 155 -2.32 12.94 17.10
C GLN A 155 -0.98 12.25 17.31
N ARG A 156 -0.98 10.94 17.55
CA ARG A 156 0.24 10.17 17.75
C ARG A 156 1.13 10.16 16.52
N LEU A 157 0.56 9.97 15.33
CA LEU A 157 1.29 10.00 14.06
C LEU A 157 1.88 11.39 13.77
N ARG A 158 1.19 12.45 14.12
CA ARG A 158 1.74 13.81 14.03
C ARG A 158 2.96 13.99 14.94
N GLU A 159 2.96 13.43 16.14
CA GLU A 159 4.09 13.50 17.08
C GLU A 159 5.31 12.73 16.58
N THR A 160 5.10 11.58 15.94
CA THR A 160 6.17 10.72 15.42
C THR A 160 6.61 11.08 14.01
N GLY A 161 5.85 11.92 13.29
CA GLY A 161 6.13 12.27 11.90
C GLY A 161 5.64 11.22 10.88
N GLY A 162 4.79 10.29 11.29
CA GLY A 162 4.21 9.26 10.43
C GLY A 162 3.24 9.84 9.39
N ILE A 163 3.24 9.25 8.19
CA ILE A 163 2.28 9.59 7.13
C ILE A 163 1.03 8.72 7.30
N THR A 164 -0.15 9.30 7.12
CA THR A 164 -1.43 8.58 7.26
C THR A 164 -2.18 8.51 5.95
N GLY A 165 -2.57 7.29 5.54
CA GLY A 165 -3.59 7.03 4.53
C GLY A 165 -4.90 6.59 5.20
N VAL A 166 -6.04 7.13 4.79
CA VAL A 166 -7.34 6.76 5.35
C VAL A 166 -8.29 6.33 4.24
N HIS A 167 -8.94 5.18 4.42
CA HIS A 167 -10.09 4.81 3.59
C HIS A 167 -11.32 5.52 4.13
N CYS A 168 -11.76 6.56 3.44
CA CYS A 168 -12.82 7.45 3.87
C CYS A 168 -14.14 7.08 3.22
N GLU A 169 -15.00 6.35 3.90
CA GLU A 169 -16.40 6.15 3.55
C GLU A 169 -17.25 6.11 4.83
N ASN A 170 -18.46 6.65 4.77
CA ASN A 170 -19.41 6.63 5.88
C ASN A 170 -20.04 5.24 6.02
N SER A 171 -19.62 4.47 7.02
CA SER A 171 -20.07 3.11 7.26
C SER A 171 -21.58 3.00 7.54
N GLY A 172 -22.15 3.99 8.23
CA GLY A 172 -23.60 4.03 8.52
C GLY A 172 -24.45 4.20 7.28
N MET A 173 -24.05 5.11 6.35
CA MET A 173 -24.72 5.27 5.05
C MET A 173 -24.64 4.00 4.21
N ILE A 174 -23.46 3.37 4.17
CA ILE A 174 -23.26 2.12 3.42
C ILE A 174 -24.14 1.02 4.00
N ALA A 175 -24.17 0.84 5.31
CA ALA A 175 -24.99 -0.18 5.97
C ALA A 175 -26.48 -0.01 5.63
N ALA A 176 -27.02 1.21 5.77
CA ALA A 176 -28.41 1.50 5.46
C ALA A 176 -28.74 1.18 3.99
N LEU A 177 -27.93 1.64 3.04
CA LEU A 177 -28.14 1.39 1.61
C LEU A 177 -27.99 -0.10 1.24
N GLN A 178 -27.12 -0.83 1.91
CA GLN A 178 -27.01 -2.28 1.73
C GLN A 178 -28.24 -3.02 2.26
N GLU A 179 -28.81 -2.61 3.38
CA GLU A 179 -30.05 -3.17 3.92
C GLU A 179 -31.23 -2.90 3.00
N GLU A 180 -31.35 -1.69 2.45
CA GLU A 180 -32.36 -1.36 1.45
C GLU A 180 -32.23 -2.21 0.18
N ALA A 181 -31.00 -2.39 -0.33
CA ALA A 181 -30.74 -3.21 -1.50
C ALA A 181 -31.10 -4.69 -1.25
N LYS A 182 -30.75 -5.22 -0.09
CA LYS A 182 -31.12 -6.58 0.34
C LYS A 182 -32.63 -6.75 0.42
N ALA A 183 -33.34 -5.82 1.07
CA ALA A 183 -34.80 -5.84 1.18
C ALA A 183 -35.49 -5.78 -0.18
N ALA A 184 -34.89 -5.08 -1.15
CA ALA A 184 -35.38 -5.00 -2.53
C ALA A 184 -34.95 -6.18 -3.42
N GLY A 185 -34.27 -7.20 -2.90
CA GLY A 185 -33.75 -8.35 -3.66
C GLY A 185 -32.60 -8.01 -4.63
N LYS A 186 -31.96 -6.84 -4.49
CA LYS A 186 -30.89 -6.35 -5.37
C LYS A 186 -29.52 -6.82 -4.86
N MET A 187 -29.25 -8.12 -4.98
CA MET A 187 -28.03 -8.76 -4.43
C MET A 187 -26.90 -8.90 -5.44
N GLY A 188 -27.09 -8.46 -6.68
CA GLY A 188 -26.08 -8.57 -7.75
C GLY A 188 -24.94 -7.55 -7.59
N VAL A 189 -23.80 -7.84 -8.21
CA VAL A 189 -22.58 -7.00 -8.19
C VAL A 189 -22.86 -5.55 -8.59
N SER A 190 -23.82 -5.31 -9.49
CA SER A 190 -24.25 -3.97 -9.92
C SER A 190 -24.86 -3.12 -8.81
N SER A 191 -25.15 -3.69 -7.65
CA SER A 191 -25.63 -2.94 -6.46
C SER A 191 -24.49 -2.33 -5.66
N HIS A 192 -23.27 -2.84 -5.78
CA HIS A 192 -22.13 -2.34 -5.02
C HIS A 192 -21.89 -0.81 -5.18
N PRO A 193 -21.80 -0.25 -6.40
CA PRO A 193 -21.61 1.19 -6.55
C PRO A 193 -22.84 2.02 -6.11
N LYS A 194 -24.03 1.41 -6.04
CA LYS A 194 -25.25 2.09 -5.60
C LYS A 194 -25.37 2.17 -4.09
N THR A 195 -24.75 1.25 -3.38
CA THR A 195 -24.69 1.24 -1.92
C THR A 195 -23.47 2.00 -1.37
N ARG A 196 -22.62 2.52 -2.26
CA ARG A 196 -21.44 3.35 -1.95
C ARG A 196 -21.42 4.61 -2.81
N PRO A 197 -22.39 5.54 -2.59
CA PRO A 197 -22.45 6.77 -3.35
C PRO A 197 -21.27 7.69 -3.00
N ALA A 198 -20.88 8.56 -3.94
CA ALA A 198 -19.82 9.54 -3.71
C ALA A 198 -20.04 10.43 -2.47
N ALA A 199 -21.31 10.63 -2.07
CA ALA A 199 -21.66 11.38 -0.85
C ALA A 199 -21.13 10.69 0.43
N ALA A 200 -21.03 9.35 0.46
CA ALA A 200 -20.49 8.63 1.60
C ALA A 200 -18.97 8.88 1.78
N GLU A 201 -18.25 8.98 0.66
CA GLU A 201 -16.83 9.32 0.66
C GLU A 201 -16.61 10.79 0.99
N ALA A 202 -17.36 11.70 0.34
CA ALA A 202 -17.24 13.15 0.56
C ALA A 202 -17.52 13.54 2.02
N GLU A 203 -18.52 12.93 2.66
CA GLU A 203 -18.83 13.15 4.09
C GLU A 203 -17.67 12.70 4.97
N ALA A 204 -17.16 11.47 4.76
CA ALA A 204 -16.09 10.94 5.55
C ALA A 204 -14.78 11.74 5.40
N ILE A 205 -14.45 12.20 4.19
CA ILE A 205 -13.32 13.12 3.95
C ILE A 205 -13.51 14.42 4.71
N GLY A 206 -14.70 15.03 4.64
CA GLY A 206 -15.01 16.27 5.36
C GLY A 206 -14.93 16.12 6.89
N ARG A 207 -15.16 14.92 7.42
CA ARG A 207 -15.03 14.61 8.84
C ARG A 207 -13.58 14.35 9.25
N LEU A 208 -12.76 13.83 8.33
CA LEU A 208 -11.33 13.58 8.56
C LEU A 208 -10.52 14.90 8.62
N LEU A 209 -10.87 15.89 7.81
CA LEU A 209 -10.18 17.19 7.69
C LEU A 209 -10.55 18.18 8.81
#